data_7a8f0e7565f2afb51b05617c4bd127be
#
_entry.id   7a8f0e7565f2afb51b05617c4bd127be
#
_cell.length_a   1.000
_cell.length_b   1.000
_cell.length_c   1.000
_cell.angle_alpha   90.00
_cell.angle_beta   90.00
_cell.angle_gamma   90.00
#
_symmetry.space_group_name_H-M   'P 1'
#
loop_
_entity.id
_entity.type
_entity.pdbx_description
1 polymer ?
#
loop_
_entity_poly.entity_id
_entity_poly.type
_entity_poly.pdbx_seq_one_letter_code
_entity_poly.pdbx_strand_id
1 'polypeptide(L)'
;MTKNQTAARILSVLAALCLLLTSLTACSGGVTREEAKTAMDSLLVALDNENYAEAAALYHPDAAMTEELLAAFAEQVKTKVGIDLTEGATVEKATGMRSAYYDSNVGGSFYALTAKIKAGDKTASLTVEIIRNDRGYGIFQVECYP
;
A
#
# COMPACT_ATOMS: atom_id res chain seq x y z
N MET A 1 9.73 -32.86 16.12
CA MET A 1 9.35 -31.44 15.95
C MET A 1 10.13 -30.63 16.99
N THR A 2 11.03 -29.79 16.55
CA THR A 2 11.91 -29.04 17.44
C THR A 2 11.17 -27.82 18.01
N LYS A 3 11.45 -27.47 19.30
CA LYS A 3 10.87 -26.32 20.02
C LYS A 3 10.88 -24.99 19.22
N ASN A 4 11.83 -24.83 18.30
CA ASN A 4 11.98 -23.62 17.49
C ASN A 4 10.91 -23.49 16.39
N GLN A 5 10.36 -24.59 15.88
CA GLN A 5 9.29 -24.51 14.86
C GLN A 5 7.94 -24.11 15.45
N THR A 6 7.70 -24.47 16.70
CA THR A 6 6.47 -24.08 17.42
C THR A 6 6.50 -22.60 17.78
N ALA A 7 7.64 -22.08 18.21
CA ALA A 7 7.82 -20.65 18.52
C ALA A 7 7.66 -19.77 17.27
N ALA A 8 8.20 -20.18 16.12
CA ALA A 8 8.06 -19.43 14.87
C ALA A 8 6.62 -19.38 14.37
N ARG A 9 5.86 -20.49 14.51
CA ARG A 9 4.43 -20.54 14.16
C ARG A 9 3.56 -19.71 15.09
N ILE A 10 3.87 -19.67 16.38
CA ILE A 10 3.15 -18.84 17.35
C ILE A 10 3.42 -17.36 17.07
N LEU A 11 4.65 -16.99 16.72
CA LEU A 11 5.01 -15.60 16.40
C LEU A 11 4.31 -15.12 15.12
N SER A 12 4.20 -15.96 14.09
CA SER A 12 3.50 -15.62 12.85
C SER A 12 1.98 -15.48 13.03
N VAL A 13 1.38 -16.33 13.88
CA VAL A 13 -0.05 -16.23 14.21
C VAL A 13 -0.34 -14.99 15.07
N LEU A 14 0.56 -14.63 15.98
CA LEU A 14 0.42 -13.41 16.79
C LEU A 14 0.54 -12.15 15.92
N ALA A 15 1.47 -12.12 14.96
CA ALA A 15 1.61 -11.01 14.02
C ALA A 15 0.38 -10.86 13.13
N ALA A 16 -0.18 -11.96 12.62
CA ALA A 16 -1.43 -11.95 11.85
C ALA A 16 -2.63 -11.51 12.70
N LEU A 17 -2.69 -11.90 13.96
CA LEU A 17 -3.76 -11.51 14.88
C LEU A 17 -3.67 -10.02 15.27
N CYS A 18 -2.48 -9.46 15.42
CA CYS A 18 -2.28 -8.01 15.65
C CYS A 18 -2.72 -7.18 14.44
N LEU A 19 -2.50 -7.64 13.21
CA LEU A 19 -2.98 -6.97 12.00
C LEU A 19 -4.51 -7.00 11.88
N LEU A 20 -5.16 -8.07 12.36
CA LEU A 20 -6.63 -8.17 12.40
C LEU A 20 -7.28 -7.31 13.50
N LEU A 21 -6.58 -7.04 14.60
CA LEU A 21 -7.11 -6.22 15.70
C LEU A 21 -7.06 -4.72 15.42
N THR A 22 -6.22 -4.25 14.50
CA THR A 22 -6.19 -2.84 14.09
C THR A 22 -7.33 -2.44 13.15
N SER A 23 -8.05 -3.42 12.59
CA SER A 23 -9.21 -3.17 11.72
C SER A 23 -10.51 -2.87 12.47
N LEU A 24 -10.56 -3.01 13.79
CA LEU A 24 -11.78 -2.84 14.61
C LEU A 24 -11.98 -1.45 15.21
N THR A 25 -11.06 -0.50 14.99
CA THR A 25 -11.30 0.91 15.34
C THR A 25 -11.89 1.68 14.16
N ALA A 26 -12.97 1.17 13.59
CA ALA A 26 -13.80 1.89 12.63
C ALA A 26 -14.67 2.93 13.37
N CYS A 27 -14.05 3.90 14.01
CA CYS A 27 -14.73 5.08 14.50
C CYS A 27 -14.37 6.29 13.63
N SER A 28 -15.26 6.64 12.71
CA SER A 28 -15.58 7.99 12.21
C SER A 28 -14.45 9.01 11.93
N GLY A 29 -13.20 8.62 11.79
CA GLY A 29 -12.09 9.48 11.38
C GLY A 29 -11.75 9.30 9.90
N GLY A 30 -11.39 10.39 9.21
CA GLY A 30 -10.82 10.33 7.85
C GLY A 30 -9.49 9.57 7.84
N VAL A 31 -9.02 9.21 6.65
CA VAL A 31 -7.69 8.63 6.47
C VAL A 31 -6.63 9.66 6.88
N THR A 32 -5.67 9.24 7.68
CA THR A 32 -4.56 10.08 8.15
C THR A 32 -3.35 9.99 7.24
N ARG A 33 -2.44 10.95 7.37
CA ARG A 33 -1.15 10.94 6.65
C ARG A 33 -0.29 9.74 7.03
N GLU A 34 -0.27 9.39 8.31
CA GLU A 34 0.49 8.26 8.83
C GLU A 34 -0.03 6.93 8.28
N GLU A 35 -1.34 6.76 8.20
CA GLU A 35 -1.95 5.60 7.56
C GLU A 35 -1.58 5.53 6.07
N ALA A 36 -1.65 6.65 5.36
CA ALA A 36 -1.29 6.73 3.96
C ALA A 36 0.20 6.41 3.73
N LYS A 37 1.08 6.93 4.61
CA LYS A 37 2.50 6.62 4.56
C LYS A 37 2.77 5.14 4.82
N THR A 38 2.15 4.57 5.83
CA THR A 38 2.28 3.14 6.15
C THR A 38 1.83 2.25 4.99
N ALA A 39 0.71 2.59 4.35
CA ALA A 39 0.21 1.84 3.20
C ALA A 39 1.18 1.93 1.99
N MET A 40 1.76 3.12 1.73
CA MET A 40 2.76 3.31 0.68
C MET A 40 4.04 2.52 0.97
N ASP A 41 4.57 2.60 2.19
CA ASP A 41 5.77 1.86 2.61
C ASP A 41 5.55 0.34 2.49
N SER A 42 4.38 -0.15 2.94
CA SER A 42 4.01 -1.58 2.83
C SER A 42 3.88 -2.03 1.38
N LEU A 43 3.30 -1.20 0.51
CA LEU A 43 3.20 -1.49 -0.92
C LEU A 43 4.60 -1.60 -1.55
N LEU A 44 5.50 -0.66 -1.27
CA LEU A 44 6.87 -0.70 -1.80
C LEU A 44 7.63 -1.93 -1.32
N VAL A 45 7.50 -2.31 -0.04
CA VAL A 45 8.12 -3.53 0.50
C VAL A 45 7.58 -4.79 -0.17
N ALA A 46 6.26 -4.87 -0.39
CA ALA A 46 5.66 -6.01 -1.06
C ALA A 46 6.09 -6.11 -2.53
N LEU A 47 6.19 -4.98 -3.24
CA LEU A 47 6.68 -4.94 -4.63
C LEU A 47 8.16 -5.28 -4.72
N ASP A 48 9.00 -4.80 -3.78
CA ASP A 48 10.43 -5.13 -3.70
C ASP A 48 10.68 -6.63 -3.55
N ASN A 49 9.82 -7.30 -2.79
CA ASN A 49 9.86 -8.76 -2.60
C ASN A 49 9.09 -9.54 -3.69
N GLU A 50 8.56 -8.89 -4.71
CA GLU A 50 7.68 -9.48 -5.72
C GLU A 50 6.49 -10.26 -5.10
N ASN A 51 6.08 -9.88 -3.89
CA ASN A 51 4.95 -10.48 -3.18
C ASN A 51 3.64 -9.78 -3.56
N TYR A 52 3.19 -10.04 -4.79
CA TYR A 52 2.00 -9.39 -5.36
C TYR A 52 0.72 -9.76 -4.62
N ALA A 53 0.65 -10.93 -3.98
CA ALA A 53 -0.48 -11.32 -3.14
C ALA A 53 -0.60 -10.40 -1.91
N GLU A 54 0.51 -10.16 -1.22
CA GLU A 54 0.56 -9.23 -0.09
C GLU A 54 0.28 -7.78 -0.53
N ALA A 55 0.84 -7.37 -1.67
CA ALA A 55 0.56 -6.06 -2.25
C ALA A 55 -0.93 -5.89 -2.57
N ALA A 56 -1.58 -6.88 -3.18
CA ALA A 56 -3.01 -6.85 -3.50
C ALA A 56 -3.89 -6.76 -2.24
N ALA A 57 -3.48 -7.40 -1.14
CA ALA A 57 -4.19 -7.35 0.13
C ALA A 57 -4.20 -5.96 0.79
N LEU A 58 -3.34 -5.03 0.36
CA LEU A 58 -3.35 -3.64 0.82
C LEU A 58 -4.43 -2.79 0.16
N TYR A 59 -5.06 -3.31 -0.90
CA TYR A 59 -6.04 -2.53 -1.65
C TYR A 59 -7.44 -2.63 -1.05
N HIS A 60 -8.18 -1.54 -1.23
CA HIS A 60 -9.60 -1.50 -0.89
C HIS A 60 -10.38 -2.51 -1.75
N PRO A 61 -11.41 -3.19 -1.20
CA PRO A 61 -12.19 -4.18 -1.96
C PRO A 61 -12.75 -3.64 -3.29
N ASP A 62 -13.16 -2.37 -3.31
CA ASP A 62 -13.72 -1.74 -4.51
C ASP A 62 -12.67 -1.44 -5.60
N ALA A 63 -11.37 -1.49 -5.27
CA ALA A 63 -10.31 -1.29 -6.25
C ALA A 63 -10.14 -2.50 -7.19
N ALA A 64 -10.69 -3.67 -6.81
CA ALA A 64 -10.61 -4.92 -7.58
C ALA A 64 -9.17 -5.25 -8.03
N MET A 65 -8.18 -4.94 -7.19
CA MET A 65 -6.78 -5.16 -7.51
C MET A 65 -6.44 -6.65 -7.44
N THR A 66 -5.66 -7.13 -8.42
CA THR A 66 -5.18 -8.51 -8.48
C THR A 66 -3.65 -8.56 -8.53
N GLU A 67 -3.08 -9.73 -8.28
CA GLU A 67 -1.65 -9.97 -8.38
C GLU A 67 -1.13 -9.68 -9.79
N GLU A 68 -1.88 -10.09 -10.82
CA GLU A 68 -1.51 -9.88 -12.22
C GLU A 68 -1.51 -8.39 -12.60
N LEU A 69 -2.47 -7.60 -12.07
CA LEU A 69 -2.51 -6.16 -12.29
C LEU A 69 -1.34 -5.45 -11.62
N LEU A 70 -0.92 -5.90 -10.44
CA LEU A 70 0.23 -5.36 -9.75
C LEU A 70 1.56 -5.72 -10.43
N ALA A 71 1.70 -6.96 -10.89
CA ALA A 71 2.86 -7.36 -11.69
C ALA A 71 2.95 -6.54 -12.99
N ALA A 72 1.83 -6.33 -13.66
CA ALA A 72 1.76 -5.48 -14.85
C ALA A 72 2.08 -4.01 -14.54
N PHE A 73 1.61 -3.49 -13.41
CA PHE A 73 1.95 -2.14 -12.93
C PHE A 73 3.46 -1.99 -12.70
N ALA A 74 4.09 -2.92 -11.98
CA ALA A 74 5.54 -2.89 -11.72
C ALA A 74 6.34 -2.90 -13.03
N GLU A 75 5.99 -3.76 -13.98
CA GLU A 75 6.62 -3.82 -15.31
C GLU A 75 6.37 -2.54 -16.13
N GLN A 76 5.19 -1.97 -16.06
CA GLN A 76 4.88 -0.70 -16.71
C GLN A 76 5.70 0.46 -16.13
N VAL A 77 5.87 0.52 -14.82
CA VAL A 77 6.71 1.53 -14.15
C VAL A 77 8.17 1.36 -14.61
N LYS A 78 8.68 0.15 -14.62
CA LYS A 78 10.03 -0.14 -15.10
C LYS A 78 10.25 0.31 -16.55
N THR A 79 9.32 0.01 -17.44
CA THR A 79 9.46 0.27 -18.88
C THR A 79 9.17 1.72 -19.26
N LYS A 80 8.17 2.37 -18.66
CA LYS A 80 7.71 3.72 -19.05
C LYS A 80 8.31 4.83 -18.18
N VAL A 81 8.46 4.58 -16.87
CA VAL A 81 9.03 5.56 -15.93
C VAL A 81 10.53 5.37 -15.79
N GLY A 82 11.02 4.17 -16.01
CA GLY A 82 12.44 3.83 -15.97
C GLY A 82 12.98 3.52 -14.58
N ILE A 83 12.11 3.36 -13.57
CA ILE A 83 12.47 2.95 -12.21
C ILE A 83 11.99 1.53 -11.97
N ASP A 84 12.84 0.69 -11.38
CA ASP A 84 12.47 -0.67 -10.99
C ASP A 84 12.06 -0.71 -9.52
N LEU A 85 10.81 -1.00 -9.26
CA LEU A 85 10.26 -1.05 -7.90
C LEU A 85 10.71 -2.29 -7.12
N THR A 86 11.36 -3.26 -7.79
CA THR A 86 11.93 -4.47 -7.17
C THR A 86 13.41 -4.31 -6.80
N GLU A 87 13.96 -3.11 -6.93
CA GLU A 87 15.35 -2.77 -6.58
C GLU A 87 15.46 -1.95 -5.28
N GLY A 88 14.67 -2.28 -4.25
CA GLY A 88 14.72 -1.62 -2.95
C GLY A 88 14.22 -0.18 -3.00
N ALA A 89 13.06 0.05 -3.60
CA ALA A 89 12.48 1.39 -3.69
C ALA A 89 12.16 1.97 -2.31
N THR A 90 12.63 3.18 -2.05
CA THR A 90 12.46 3.88 -0.78
C THR A 90 11.88 5.27 -0.96
N VAL A 91 11.12 5.73 0.04
CA VAL A 91 10.59 7.09 0.06
C VAL A 91 11.66 8.07 0.53
N GLU A 92 12.05 9.02 -0.35
CA GLU A 92 12.95 10.12 0.02
C GLU A 92 12.20 11.29 0.67
N LYS A 93 11.08 11.69 0.09
CA LYS A 93 10.29 12.83 0.55
C LYS A 93 8.82 12.62 0.24
N ALA A 94 7.99 12.66 1.25
CA ALA A 94 6.55 12.55 1.10
C ALA A 94 5.88 13.92 1.28
N THR A 95 5.03 14.28 0.32
CA THR A 95 4.10 15.39 0.42
C THR A 95 2.70 14.81 0.38
N GLY A 96 1.81 15.28 1.23
CA GLY A 96 0.44 14.77 1.25
C GLY A 96 -0.53 15.85 0.85
N MET A 97 -1.55 15.45 0.12
CA MET A 97 -2.73 16.28 -0.11
C MET A 97 -3.92 15.60 0.56
N ARG A 98 -4.58 16.33 1.43
CA ARG A 98 -5.80 15.85 2.06
C ARG A 98 -7.00 16.24 1.21
N SER A 99 -7.89 15.28 1.00
CA SER A 99 -9.23 15.57 0.52
C SER A 99 -10.29 15.01 1.45
N ALA A 100 -11.47 15.61 1.48
CA ALA A 100 -12.47 15.28 2.47
C ALA A 100 -13.38 14.12 2.05
N TYR A 101 -13.81 14.07 0.79
CA TYR A 101 -14.78 13.08 0.32
C TYR A 101 -14.44 12.65 -1.10
N TYR A 102 -14.60 11.37 -1.34
CA TYR A 102 -14.51 10.79 -2.68
C TYR A 102 -15.84 10.95 -3.42
N ASP A 103 -15.83 10.66 -4.73
CA ASP A 103 -17.02 10.68 -5.57
C ASP A 103 -18.22 9.95 -4.91
N SER A 104 -19.42 10.39 -5.23
CA SER A 104 -20.67 9.85 -4.70
C SER A 104 -20.87 8.35 -4.92
N ASN A 105 -20.19 7.75 -5.91
CA ASN A 105 -20.27 6.31 -6.19
C ASN A 105 -19.38 5.47 -5.28
N VAL A 106 -18.27 6.02 -4.80
CA VAL A 106 -17.35 5.32 -3.90
C VAL A 106 -17.64 5.66 -2.45
N GLY A 107 -17.93 6.92 -2.15
CA GLY A 107 -18.22 7.43 -0.82
C GLY A 107 -17.00 7.41 0.12
N GLY A 108 -17.19 7.95 1.31
CA GLY A 108 -16.18 7.92 2.37
C GLY A 108 -15.15 9.03 2.28
N SER A 109 -14.04 8.84 2.99
CA SER A 109 -12.92 9.77 3.03
C SER A 109 -11.72 9.20 2.31
N PHE A 110 -10.91 10.06 1.70
CA PHE A 110 -9.65 9.63 1.10
C PHE A 110 -8.48 10.53 1.47
N TYR A 111 -7.30 9.98 1.31
CA TYR A 111 -6.04 10.69 1.42
C TYR A 111 -5.13 10.32 0.25
N ALA A 112 -4.76 11.31 -0.56
CA ALA A 112 -3.75 11.15 -1.59
C ALA A 112 -2.38 11.52 -1.02
N LEU A 113 -1.44 10.60 -1.05
CA LEU A 113 -0.05 10.82 -0.65
C LEU A 113 0.84 10.72 -1.87
N THR A 114 1.52 11.81 -2.21
CA THR A 114 2.57 11.81 -3.23
C THR A 114 3.93 11.78 -2.56
N ALA A 115 4.82 10.95 -3.03
CA ALA A 115 6.18 10.87 -2.53
C ALA A 115 7.18 10.78 -3.69
N LYS A 116 8.34 11.40 -3.49
CA LYS A 116 9.51 11.11 -4.29
C LYS A 116 10.10 9.79 -3.80
N ILE A 117 10.19 8.82 -4.68
CA ILE A 117 10.80 7.52 -4.41
C ILE A 117 12.13 7.40 -5.15
N LYS A 118 13.00 6.55 -4.62
CA LYS A 118 14.29 6.21 -5.21
C LYS A 118 14.49 4.70 -5.21
N ALA A 119 14.94 4.16 -6.35
CA ALA A 119 15.43 2.80 -6.48
C ALA A 119 16.74 2.83 -7.27
N GLY A 120 17.81 2.28 -6.70
CA GLY A 120 19.16 2.45 -7.22
C GLY A 120 19.57 3.92 -7.27
N ASP A 121 19.95 4.41 -8.45
CA ASP A 121 20.31 5.81 -8.73
C ASP A 121 19.19 6.62 -9.41
N LYS A 122 18.03 6.01 -9.63
CA LYS A 122 16.87 6.63 -10.27
C LYS A 122 15.84 7.09 -9.26
N THR A 123 15.08 8.11 -9.65
CA THR A 123 13.98 8.66 -8.84
C THR A 123 12.71 8.83 -9.67
N ALA A 124 11.57 8.73 -9.01
CA ALA A 124 10.25 8.96 -9.60
C ALA A 124 9.29 9.53 -8.54
N SER A 125 8.12 9.95 -8.97
CA SER A 125 7.02 10.37 -8.09
C SER A 125 5.99 9.24 -8.00
N LEU A 126 5.72 8.75 -6.80
CA LEU A 126 4.67 7.76 -6.54
C LEU A 126 3.52 8.43 -5.79
N THR A 127 2.31 8.28 -6.30
CA THR A 127 1.09 8.72 -5.62
C THR A 127 0.27 7.50 -5.25
N VAL A 128 -0.15 7.41 -4.00
CA VAL A 128 -1.15 6.45 -3.53
C VAL A 128 -2.38 7.21 -3.04
N GLU A 129 -3.55 6.76 -3.44
CA GLU A 129 -4.83 7.20 -2.90
C GLU A 129 -5.38 6.11 -2.00
N ILE A 130 -5.69 6.46 -0.77
CA ILE A 130 -6.23 5.54 0.22
C ILE A 130 -7.62 6.02 0.59
N ILE A 131 -8.57 5.11 0.59
CA ILE A 131 -9.95 5.38 0.96
C ILE A 131 -10.37 4.58 2.20
N ARG A 132 -11.33 5.17 2.92
CA ARG A 132 -12.08 4.52 3.98
C ARG A 132 -13.55 4.83 3.79
N ASN A 133 -14.38 3.80 3.70
CA ASN A 133 -15.82 3.89 3.61
C ASN A 133 -16.47 2.73 4.39
N ASP A 134 -17.79 2.57 4.25
CA ASP A 134 -18.57 1.49 4.89
C ASP A 134 -18.21 0.08 4.38
N ARG A 135 -17.54 -0.04 3.23
CA ARG A 135 -17.11 -1.30 2.64
C ARG A 135 -15.68 -1.69 3.02
N GLY A 136 -14.89 -0.76 3.55
CA GLY A 136 -13.53 -1.07 3.98
C GLY A 136 -12.56 0.10 4.00
N TYR A 137 -11.28 -0.27 4.07
CA TYR A 137 -10.12 0.61 4.08
C TYR A 137 -9.03 0.00 3.20
N GLY A 138 -8.31 0.82 2.45
CA GLY A 138 -7.16 0.37 1.68
C GLY A 138 -6.78 1.32 0.55
N ILE A 139 -5.76 0.93 -0.19
CA ILE A 139 -5.31 1.65 -1.39
C ILE A 139 -6.40 1.52 -2.46
N PHE A 140 -6.81 2.64 -3.03
CA PHE A 140 -7.79 2.66 -4.11
C PHE A 140 -7.12 2.84 -5.48
N GLN A 141 -6.10 3.69 -5.54
CA GLN A 141 -5.38 3.96 -6.77
C GLN A 141 -3.89 4.17 -6.49
N VAL A 142 -3.06 3.77 -7.43
CA VAL A 142 -1.61 4.02 -7.42
C VAL A 142 -1.18 4.53 -8.79
N GLU A 143 -0.31 5.54 -8.79
CA GLU A 143 0.25 6.13 -10.00
C GLU A 143 1.73 6.42 -9.80
N CYS A 144 2.55 6.18 -10.83
CA CYS A 144 3.97 6.47 -10.81
C CYS A 144 4.37 7.28 -12.05
N TYR A 145 5.10 8.36 -11.82
CA TYR A 145 5.53 9.30 -12.84
C TYR A 145 7.04 9.55 -12.78
N PRO A 146 7.69 9.91 -13.91
CA PRO A 146 9.08 10.32 -13.95
C PRO A 146 9.42 11.48 -13.03
#